data_2d589f61fe50eef9ab291156a1304f73
#
_entry.id   2d589f61fe50eef9ab291156a1304f73
#
_cell.length_a   1.000
_cell.length_b   1.000
_cell.length_c   1.000
_cell.angle_alpha   90.00
_cell.angle_beta   90.00
_cell.angle_gamma   90.00
#
_symmetry.space_group_name_H-M   'P 1'
#
loop_
_entity.id
_entity.type
_entity.pdbx_description
1 polymer ?
#
loop_
_entity_poly.entity_id
_entity_poly.type
_entity_poly.pdbx_seq_one_letter_code
_entity_poly.pdbx_strand_id
1 'polypeptide(L)'
;ARGVVTWIPLLAVVAWVYGIMGFTGFQLNSQTVTIGALTLGLGVDYAVHISTRIEEEVEKNPDGLPSEWATASISTTGRAMAGAAVTTAGGFSVLNLSSLVPLQLFGQAFVVAITLALLASILLLPSLYTNLMMWEQGRIDSGS
;
A
#
# COMPACT_ATOMS: atom_id res chain seq x y z
N ALA A 1 -4.49 -11.09 -15.25
CA ALA A 1 -5.48 -10.33 -14.45
C ALA A 1 -4.93 -9.90 -13.09
N ARG A 2 -4.22 -10.77 -12.35
CA ARG A 2 -3.72 -10.51 -10.98
C ARG A 2 -2.77 -9.31 -10.88
N GLY A 3 -1.87 -9.12 -11.84
CA GLY A 3 -0.94 -7.97 -11.86
C GLY A 3 -1.64 -6.62 -12.00
N VAL A 4 -2.77 -6.55 -12.70
CA VAL A 4 -3.52 -5.29 -12.87
C VAL A 4 -4.15 -4.84 -11.55
N VAL A 5 -4.58 -5.77 -10.71
CA VAL A 5 -5.20 -5.48 -9.41
C VAL A 5 -4.22 -4.84 -8.44
N THR A 6 -2.94 -5.17 -8.54
CA THR A 6 -1.88 -4.58 -7.73
C THR A 6 -1.67 -3.08 -8.05
N TRP A 7 -2.00 -2.64 -9.28
CA TRP A 7 -1.88 -1.23 -9.66
C TRP A 7 -2.97 -0.32 -9.10
N ILE A 8 -4.15 -0.85 -8.82
CA ILE A 8 -5.28 -0.04 -8.33
C ILE A 8 -4.98 0.64 -6.98
N PRO A 9 -4.51 -0.08 -5.93
CA PRO A 9 -4.12 0.55 -4.67
C PRO A 9 -3.00 1.58 -4.84
N LEU A 10 -2.04 1.32 -5.73
CA LEU A 10 -0.92 2.23 -5.99
C LEU A 10 -1.39 3.57 -6.56
N LEU A 11 -2.25 3.53 -7.56
CA LEU A 11 -2.83 4.75 -8.15
C LEU A 11 -3.70 5.49 -7.13
N ALA A 12 -4.46 4.77 -6.30
CA ALA A 12 -5.26 5.35 -5.23
C ALA A 12 -4.40 6.09 -4.21
N VAL A 13 -3.28 5.48 -3.77
CA VAL A 13 -2.34 6.12 -2.83
C VAL A 13 -1.76 7.40 -3.39
N VAL A 14 -1.32 7.38 -4.64
CA VAL A 14 -0.77 8.58 -5.32
C VAL A 14 -1.82 9.68 -5.40
N ALA A 15 -3.05 9.33 -5.80
CA ALA A 15 -4.16 10.28 -5.85
C ALA A 15 -4.48 10.86 -4.46
N TRP A 16 -4.45 10.03 -3.41
CA TRP A 16 -4.69 10.49 -2.04
C TRP A 16 -3.58 11.39 -1.53
N VAL A 17 -2.31 11.05 -1.76
CA VAL A 17 -1.17 11.88 -1.35
C VAL A 17 -1.25 13.25 -2.00
N TYR A 18 -1.41 13.31 -3.32
CA TYR A 18 -1.53 14.59 -4.02
C TYR A 18 -2.85 15.32 -3.69
N GLY A 19 -3.93 14.60 -3.45
CA GLY A 19 -5.19 15.17 -2.99
C GLY A 19 -5.04 15.86 -1.64
N ILE A 20 -4.44 15.20 -0.65
CA ILE A 20 -4.17 15.78 0.68
C ILE A 20 -3.23 16.99 0.56
N MET A 21 -2.18 16.89 -0.25
CA MET A 21 -1.26 18.00 -0.49
C MET A 21 -1.98 19.21 -1.10
N GLY A 22 -2.89 18.98 -2.05
CA GLY A 22 -3.72 20.04 -2.65
C GLY A 22 -4.65 20.72 -1.62
N PHE A 23 -5.28 19.93 -0.74
CA PHE A 23 -6.15 20.45 0.31
C PHE A 23 -5.38 21.23 1.41
N THR A 24 -4.17 20.81 1.72
CA THR A 24 -3.33 21.44 2.76
C THR A 24 -2.54 22.64 2.24
N GLY A 25 -2.68 22.99 0.96
CA GLY A 25 -1.99 24.12 0.34
C GLY A 25 -0.49 23.88 0.08
N PHE A 26 -0.05 22.63 0.09
CA PHE A 26 1.32 22.29 -0.31
C PHE A 26 1.52 22.61 -1.80
N GLN A 27 2.48 23.48 -2.07
CA GLN A 27 2.80 23.83 -3.44
C GLN A 27 3.51 22.67 -4.16
N LEU A 28 3.09 22.37 -5.39
CA LEU A 28 3.79 21.43 -6.24
C LEU A 28 5.16 22.04 -6.64
N ASN A 29 6.20 21.44 -6.13
CA ASN A 29 7.59 21.78 -6.42
C ASN A 29 8.39 20.49 -6.67
N SER A 30 9.67 20.63 -6.97
CA SER A 30 10.55 19.47 -7.23
C SER A 30 10.57 18.46 -6.09
N GLN A 31 10.44 18.92 -4.83
CA GLN A 31 10.43 18.03 -3.65
C GLN A 31 9.11 17.24 -3.56
N THR A 32 7.98 17.87 -3.83
CA THR A 32 6.67 17.20 -3.79
C THR A 32 6.51 16.18 -4.90
N VAL A 33 7.10 16.41 -6.08
CA VAL A 33 7.19 15.42 -7.16
C VAL A 33 8.02 14.20 -6.72
N THR A 34 9.14 14.44 -6.04
CA THR A 34 9.99 13.37 -5.49
C THR A 34 9.24 12.51 -4.47
N ILE A 35 8.39 13.11 -3.62
CA ILE A 35 7.55 12.37 -2.66
C ILE A 35 6.62 11.41 -3.41
N GLY A 36 6.02 11.84 -4.50
CA GLY A 36 5.18 10.97 -5.33
C GLY A 36 5.93 9.76 -5.88
N ALA A 37 7.13 9.97 -6.40
CA ALA A 37 7.99 8.90 -6.91
C ALA A 37 8.39 7.91 -5.80
N LEU A 38 8.79 8.41 -4.63
CA LEU A 38 9.13 7.58 -3.46
C LEU A 38 7.91 6.81 -2.93
N THR A 39 6.74 7.45 -2.91
CA THR A 39 5.48 6.83 -2.49
C THR A 39 5.11 5.66 -3.41
N LEU A 40 5.28 5.84 -4.72
CA LEU A 40 5.08 4.76 -5.69
C LEU A 40 6.04 3.61 -5.44
N GLY A 41 7.33 3.88 -5.25
CA GLY A 41 8.33 2.85 -4.96
C GLY A 41 7.98 2.02 -3.73
N LEU A 42 7.71 2.66 -2.60
CA LEU A 42 7.31 1.99 -1.36
C LEU A 42 5.96 1.28 -1.48
N GLY A 43 5.00 1.90 -2.18
CA GLY A 43 3.69 1.30 -2.41
C GLY A 43 3.78 0.03 -3.23
N VAL A 44 4.65 0.00 -4.26
CA VAL A 44 4.91 -1.22 -5.06
C VAL A 44 5.47 -2.33 -4.17
N ASP A 45 6.48 -2.02 -3.34
CA ASP A 45 7.07 -3.01 -2.43
C ASP A 45 6.02 -3.61 -1.50
N TYR A 46 5.21 -2.79 -0.86
CA TYR A 46 4.14 -3.24 0.03
C TYR A 46 3.10 -4.09 -0.71
N ALA A 47 2.69 -3.66 -1.90
CA ALA A 47 1.73 -4.39 -2.71
C ALA A 47 2.28 -5.75 -3.18
N VAL A 48 3.55 -5.80 -3.60
CA VAL A 48 4.21 -7.05 -4.01
C VAL A 48 4.31 -8.01 -2.83
N HIS A 49 4.77 -7.55 -1.67
CA HIS A 49 4.90 -8.41 -0.48
C HIS A 49 3.57 -9.03 -0.04
N ILE A 50 2.50 -8.26 -0.02
CA ILE A 50 1.17 -8.78 0.36
C ILE A 50 0.63 -9.74 -0.72
N SER A 51 0.72 -9.38 -2.01
CA SER A 51 0.22 -10.25 -3.08
C SER A 51 0.97 -11.58 -3.15
N THR A 52 2.31 -11.56 -3.05
CA THR A 52 3.11 -12.79 -3.02
C THR A 52 2.73 -13.66 -1.81
N ARG A 53 2.51 -13.02 -0.66
CA ARG A 53 2.11 -13.76 0.54
C ARG A 53 0.73 -14.39 0.41
N ILE A 54 -0.23 -13.70 -0.20
CA ILE A 54 -1.55 -14.28 -0.48
C ILE A 54 -1.42 -15.49 -1.42
N GLU A 55 -0.60 -15.38 -2.47
CA GLU A 55 -0.35 -16.49 -3.41
C GLU A 55 0.28 -17.70 -2.70
N GLU A 56 1.25 -17.49 -1.80
CA GLU A 56 1.82 -18.56 -0.97
C GLU A 56 0.76 -19.24 -0.07
N GLU A 57 -0.15 -18.49 0.52
CA GLU A 57 -1.20 -19.06 1.37
C GLU A 57 -2.24 -19.85 0.53
N VAL A 58 -2.54 -19.39 -0.68
CA VAL A 58 -3.38 -20.14 -1.64
C VAL A 58 -2.72 -21.46 -2.02
N GLU A 59 -1.41 -21.47 -2.28
CA GLU A 59 -0.68 -22.70 -2.62
C GLU A 59 -0.64 -23.71 -1.46
N LYS A 60 -0.53 -23.22 -0.20
CA LYS A 60 -0.51 -24.08 0.99
C LYS A 60 -1.86 -24.70 1.32
N ASN A 61 -2.93 -23.99 1.06
CA ASN A 61 -4.32 -24.43 1.33
C ASN A 61 -5.24 -24.04 0.17
N PRO A 62 -5.20 -24.77 -0.96
CA PRO A 62 -5.97 -24.43 -2.16
C PRO A 62 -7.49 -24.43 -1.94
N ASP A 63 -7.98 -25.24 -0.99
CA ASP A 63 -9.40 -25.37 -0.65
C ASP A 63 -9.85 -24.37 0.45
N GLY A 64 -8.94 -23.51 0.91
CA GLY A 64 -9.21 -22.50 1.92
C GLY A 64 -10.11 -21.36 1.42
N LEU A 65 -10.69 -20.62 2.37
CA LEU A 65 -11.49 -19.45 2.05
C LEU A 65 -10.59 -18.25 1.73
N PRO A 66 -10.98 -17.37 0.78
CA PRO A 66 -10.23 -16.16 0.45
C PRO A 66 -9.94 -15.26 1.67
N SER A 67 -10.85 -15.22 2.64
CA SER A 67 -10.68 -14.48 3.89
C SER A 67 -9.60 -15.08 4.80
N GLU A 68 -9.38 -16.38 4.76
CA GLU A 68 -8.33 -17.06 5.54
C GLU A 68 -6.95 -16.71 4.99
N TRP A 69 -6.76 -16.76 3.66
CA TRP A 69 -5.51 -16.37 3.02
C TRP A 69 -5.18 -14.89 3.26
N ALA A 70 -6.19 -14.01 3.15
CA ALA A 70 -6.02 -12.59 3.44
C ALA A 70 -5.59 -12.36 4.90
N THR A 71 -6.28 -12.99 5.85
CA THR A 71 -5.99 -12.86 7.29
C THR A 71 -4.60 -13.39 7.64
N ALA A 72 -4.23 -14.56 7.12
CA ALA A 72 -2.90 -15.14 7.32
C ALA A 72 -1.80 -14.21 6.77
N SER A 73 -2.01 -13.64 5.59
CA SER A 73 -1.05 -12.72 4.96
C SER A 73 -0.89 -11.42 5.75
N ILE A 74 -1.98 -10.83 6.24
CA ILE A 74 -1.93 -9.60 7.05
C ILE A 74 -1.29 -9.87 8.41
N SER A 75 -1.60 -10.99 9.05
CA SER A 75 -1.09 -11.30 10.39
C SER A 75 0.42 -11.57 10.42
N THR A 76 1.01 -11.99 9.32
CA THR A 76 2.44 -12.26 9.17
C THR A 76 3.17 -11.11 8.50
N THR A 77 3.00 -10.98 7.18
CA THR A 77 3.68 -9.98 6.36
C THR A 77 3.24 -8.55 6.68
N GLY A 78 1.94 -8.33 6.91
CA GLY A 78 1.42 -7.00 7.27
C GLY A 78 2.04 -6.45 8.58
N ARG A 79 2.28 -7.30 9.57
CA ARG A 79 2.96 -6.88 10.82
C ARG A 79 4.41 -6.50 10.59
N ALA A 80 5.14 -7.26 9.77
CA ALA A 80 6.53 -6.93 9.42
C ALA A 80 6.59 -5.60 8.65
N MET A 81 5.69 -5.40 7.70
CA MET A 81 5.57 -4.15 6.93
C MET A 81 5.22 -2.95 7.83
N ALA A 82 4.32 -3.14 8.80
CA ALA A 82 3.99 -2.10 9.76
C ALA A 82 5.21 -1.70 10.60
N GLY A 83 6.01 -2.66 11.04
CA GLY A 83 7.28 -2.40 11.73
C GLY A 83 8.25 -1.58 10.88
N ALA A 84 8.44 -1.97 9.62
CA ALA A 84 9.28 -1.24 8.66
C ALA A 84 8.76 0.18 8.40
N ALA A 85 7.45 0.34 8.21
CA ALA A 85 6.81 1.64 8.00
C ALA A 85 6.99 2.58 9.21
N VAL A 86 6.81 2.06 10.43
CA VAL A 86 7.02 2.83 11.67
C VAL A 86 8.48 3.29 11.79
N THR A 87 9.44 2.41 11.50
CA THR A 87 10.86 2.76 11.54
C THR A 87 11.20 3.83 10.51
N THR A 88 10.71 3.69 9.29
CA THR A 88 10.95 4.66 8.21
C THR A 88 10.26 5.99 8.51
N ALA A 89 9.00 5.97 8.95
CA ALA A 89 8.28 7.18 9.35
C ALA A 89 8.96 7.88 10.52
N GLY A 90 9.47 7.13 11.51
CA GLY A 90 10.28 7.67 12.61
C GLY A 90 11.53 8.38 12.11
N GLY A 91 12.27 7.77 11.20
CA GLY A 91 13.45 8.37 10.57
C GLY A 91 13.13 9.69 9.86
N PHE A 92 12.07 9.70 9.03
CA PHE A 92 11.66 10.93 8.32
C PHE A 92 11.05 11.98 9.24
N SER A 93 10.46 11.59 10.38
CA SER A 93 9.96 12.52 11.39
C SER A 93 11.07 13.38 12.02
N VAL A 94 12.31 12.89 12.03
CA VAL A 94 13.47 13.65 12.51
C VAL A 94 13.72 14.93 11.67
N LEU A 95 13.31 14.93 10.40
CA LEU A 95 13.40 16.11 9.54
C LEU A 95 12.59 17.30 10.04
N ASN A 96 11.59 17.07 10.92
CA ASN A 96 10.85 18.17 11.58
C ASN A 96 11.72 18.99 12.54
N LEU A 97 12.85 18.45 12.97
CA LEU A 97 13.83 19.17 13.83
C LEU A 97 14.80 20.03 13.01
N SER A 98 14.75 19.96 11.68
CA SER A 98 15.56 20.78 10.80
C SER A 98 15.19 22.25 10.91
N SER A 99 16.18 23.15 10.79
CA SER A 99 15.94 24.59 10.64
C SER A 99 15.44 24.98 9.22
N LEU A 100 15.48 24.05 8.27
CA LEU A 100 15.08 24.28 6.90
C LEU A 100 13.61 23.86 6.70
N VAL A 101 12.72 24.81 6.48
CA VAL A 101 11.29 24.58 6.23
C VAL A 101 11.03 23.55 5.11
N PRO A 102 11.76 23.58 3.98
CA PRO A 102 11.55 22.56 2.94
C PRO A 102 11.79 21.11 3.41
N LEU A 103 12.75 20.89 4.30
CA LEU A 103 13.01 19.56 4.86
C LEU A 103 11.92 19.12 5.84
N GLN A 104 11.40 20.03 6.65
CA GLN A 104 10.26 19.76 7.53
C GLN A 104 9.05 19.32 6.72
N LEU A 105 8.68 20.08 5.69
CA LEU A 105 7.55 19.79 4.82
C LEU A 105 7.73 18.45 4.08
N PHE A 106 8.94 18.18 3.60
CA PHE A 106 9.27 16.91 2.97
C PHE A 106 9.07 15.74 3.95
N GLY A 107 9.61 15.84 5.16
CA GLY A 107 9.47 14.80 6.19
C GLY A 107 8.01 14.52 6.53
N GLN A 108 7.21 15.56 6.74
CA GLN A 108 5.78 15.44 7.06
C GLN A 108 4.99 14.76 5.92
N ALA A 109 5.16 15.24 4.70
CA ALA A 109 4.47 14.69 3.54
C ALA A 109 4.87 13.23 3.28
N PHE A 110 6.14 12.87 3.52
CA PHE A 110 6.62 11.52 3.35
C PHE A 110 6.07 10.56 4.42
N VAL A 111 5.96 10.99 5.68
CA VAL A 111 5.31 10.21 6.74
C VAL A 111 3.84 9.94 6.42
N VAL A 112 3.12 10.93 5.91
CA VAL A 112 1.73 10.75 5.45
C VAL A 112 1.68 9.75 4.30
N ALA A 113 2.56 9.88 3.32
CA ALA A 113 2.63 9.01 2.16
C ALA A 113 2.89 7.53 2.53
N ILE A 114 3.88 7.26 3.41
CA ILE A 114 4.16 5.91 3.92
C ILE A 114 2.95 5.32 4.64
N THR A 115 2.31 6.11 5.49
CA THR A 115 1.15 5.65 6.25
C THR A 115 0.00 5.27 5.32
N LEU A 116 -0.30 6.10 4.33
CA LEU A 116 -1.33 5.83 3.32
C LEU A 116 -0.98 4.61 2.46
N ALA A 117 0.28 4.46 2.06
CA ALA A 117 0.75 3.31 1.27
C ALA A 117 0.57 2.00 2.05
N LEU A 118 0.94 1.98 3.34
CA LEU A 118 0.75 0.84 4.22
C LEU A 118 -0.74 0.49 4.38
N LEU A 119 -1.57 1.48 4.68
CA LEU A 119 -3.02 1.28 4.87
C LEU A 119 -3.68 0.77 3.58
N ALA A 120 -3.34 1.36 2.43
CA ALA A 120 -3.87 0.90 1.15
C ALA A 120 -3.45 -0.55 0.85
N SER A 121 -2.21 -0.93 1.12
CA SER A 121 -1.73 -2.29 0.88
C SER A 121 -2.38 -3.31 1.82
N ILE A 122 -2.61 -2.96 3.09
CA ILE A 122 -3.22 -3.87 4.07
C ILE A 122 -4.74 -3.97 3.89
N LEU A 123 -5.41 -2.88 3.52
CA LEU A 123 -6.88 -2.83 3.47
C LEU A 123 -7.43 -3.08 2.06
N LEU A 124 -6.89 -2.37 1.05
CA LEU A 124 -7.44 -2.44 -0.30
C LEU A 124 -7.00 -3.70 -1.04
N LEU A 125 -5.74 -4.10 -0.91
CA LEU A 125 -5.19 -5.17 -1.71
C LEU A 125 -5.80 -6.54 -1.37
N PRO A 126 -5.90 -6.97 -0.10
CA PRO A 126 -6.57 -8.22 0.23
C PRO A 126 -8.06 -8.20 -0.14
N SER A 127 -8.73 -7.07 0.05
CA SER A 127 -10.14 -6.90 -0.33
C SER A 127 -10.35 -7.05 -1.83
N LEU A 128 -9.48 -6.49 -2.66
CA LEU A 128 -9.54 -6.63 -4.11
C LEU A 128 -9.22 -8.07 -4.56
N TYR A 129 -8.23 -8.71 -3.94
CA TYR A 129 -7.87 -10.09 -4.23
C TYR A 129 -8.99 -11.08 -3.90
N THR A 130 -9.62 -10.94 -2.73
CA THR A 130 -10.74 -11.80 -2.31
C THR A 130 -11.95 -11.63 -3.25
N ASN A 131 -12.28 -10.40 -3.62
CA ASN A 131 -13.36 -10.13 -4.56
C ASN A 131 -13.11 -10.71 -5.97
N LEU A 132 -11.87 -10.63 -6.44
CA LEU A 132 -11.51 -11.22 -7.74
C LEU A 132 -11.60 -12.74 -7.73
N MET A 133 -11.07 -13.39 -6.69
CA MET A 133 -11.13 -14.85 -6.58
C MET A 133 -12.57 -15.34 -6.50
N MET A 134 -13.44 -14.67 -5.75
CA MET A 134 -14.87 -15.00 -5.69
C MET A 134 -15.54 -14.82 -7.06
N TRP A 135 -15.16 -13.79 -7.83
CA TRP A 135 -15.72 -13.56 -9.16
C TRP A 135 -15.22 -14.61 -10.18
N GLU A 136 -13.97 -15.05 -10.10
CA GLU A 136 -13.41 -16.12 -10.92
C GLU A 136 -14.10 -17.47 -10.63
N GLN A 137 -14.33 -17.80 -9.34
CA GLN A 137 -15.06 -19.02 -8.94
C GLN A 137 -16.51 -19.00 -9.42
N GLY A 138 -17.23 -17.91 -9.23
CA GLY A 138 -18.61 -17.79 -9.69
C GLY A 138 -18.78 -17.86 -11.22
N ARG A 139 -17.74 -17.55 -11.98
CA ARG A 139 -17.72 -17.68 -13.44
C ARG A 139 -17.52 -19.14 -13.89
N ILE A 140 -16.76 -19.91 -13.13
CA ILE A 140 -16.55 -21.34 -13.42
C ILE A 140 -17.85 -22.12 -13.16
N ASP A 141 -18.53 -21.82 -12.04
CA ASP A 141 -19.79 -22.46 -11.66
C ASP A 141 -20.97 -22.11 -12.60
N SER A 142 -20.95 -20.94 -13.23
CA SER A 142 -21.98 -20.51 -14.17
C SER A 142 -21.76 -20.98 -15.62
N GLY A 143 -20.61 -21.57 -15.91
CA GLY A 143 -20.24 -22.07 -17.24
C GLY A 143 -20.32 -23.58 -17.41
N SER A 144 -20.71 -24.27 -16.35
CA SER A 144 -20.99 -25.74 -16.34
C SER A 144 -22.48 -26.01 -16.32
#